data_5ae09479f9f12b61c03e2afce6fb2400
#
_entry.id   5ae09479f9f12b61c03e2afce6fb2400
#
_cell.length_a   1.000
_cell.length_b   1.000
_cell.length_c   1.000
_cell.angle_alpha   90.00
_cell.angle_beta   90.00
_cell.angle_gamma   90.00
#
_symmetry.space_group_name_H-M   'P 1'
#
loop_
_entity.id
_entity.type
_entity.pdbx_description
1 polymer ?
#
loop_
_entity_poly.entity_id
_entity_poly.type
_entity_poly.pdbx_seq_one_letter_code
_entity_poly.pdbx_strand_id
1 'polypeptide(L)'
;MAGKHYLFYISQNYSYAILRPLQAAILARGDQVAWFLEGNEVNHEYLQTNEQQLNTISQVQEYKPKVVFVPGNVVPDFIPGIKVGVFHGFNAGKRNRRGFEDHFNIRGCFDLYCTQGPNTTLPFRELAKQYQHFSVKQTGWPALDPLFDLSAIKKNIKPTILMCSTFSRALTCAPHLFETVKKLSATGKWQWLIQFHPKMPINIIEQYKSIESEHLSFIETDNVIPLLQQADVMVCDTSSVLMMFLMQNKPVVTFNNIAPKDYMINITDKDKLEESIDYALSYPKELQEKIQFFIDNTHPYVDGKSSLRVLAAADELLNGENLPKKAKPLNVLRGFKMRKKLKYWR
;
A
#
# COMPACT_ATOMS: atom_id res chain seq x y z
N MET A 1 -19.62 -19.47 20.38
CA MET A 1 -18.17 -19.79 20.47
C MET A 1 -17.44 -18.46 20.73
N ALA A 2 -16.41 -18.46 21.59
CA ALA A 2 -15.60 -17.24 21.79
C ALA A 2 -14.93 -16.89 20.46
N GLY A 3 -14.93 -15.60 20.08
CA GLY A 3 -14.31 -15.12 18.86
C GLY A 3 -12.80 -15.43 18.81
N LYS A 4 -12.24 -15.55 17.62
CA LYS A 4 -10.80 -15.73 17.44
C LYS A 4 -10.07 -14.42 17.78
N HIS A 5 -8.87 -14.53 18.34
CA HIS A 5 -8.00 -13.41 18.62
C HIS A 5 -6.96 -13.25 17.51
N TYR A 6 -6.84 -12.05 16.96
CA TYR A 6 -5.86 -11.66 15.96
C TYR A 6 -4.93 -10.58 16.51
N LEU A 7 -3.71 -10.51 16.01
CA LEU A 7 -2.75 -9.48 16.37
C LEU A 7 -2.24 -8.77 15.11
N PHE A 8 -2.21 -7.45 15.14
CA PHE A 8 -1.48 -6.63 14.18
C PHE A 8 -0.13 -6.25 14.78
N TYR A 9 0.95 -6.72 14.17
CA TYR A 9 2.31 -6.36 14.58
C TYR A 9 2.85 -5.36 13.57
N ILE A 10 3.07 -4.12 14.02
CA ILE A 10 3.52 -3.03 13.16
C ILE A 10 4.78 -2.36 13.68
N SER A 11 5.62 -1.88 12.75
CA SER A 11 6.86 -1.15 13.03
C SER A 11 6.99 0.14 12.23
N GLN A 12 5.94 0.53 11.49
CA GLN A 12 5.90 1.73 10.64
C GLN A 12 4.48 2.28 10.55
N ASN A 13 4.33 3.60 10.44
CA ASN A 13 3.03 4.29 10.41
C ASN A 13 2.12 3.90 9.23
N TYR A 14 2.69 3.60 8.06
CA TYR A 14 1.88 3.16 6.90
C TYR A 14 1.07 1.88 7.17
N SER A 15 1.45 1.11 8.19
CA SER A 15 0.77 -0.14 8.56
C SER A 15 -0.67 0.05 9.02
N TYR A 16 -0.99 1.22 9.59
CA TYR A 16 -2.36 1.53 10.00
C TYR A 16 -3.34 1.50 8.80
N ALA A 17 -2.99 2.20 7.73
CA ALA A 17 -3.82 2.23 6.52
C ALA A 17 -3.96 0.85 5.86
N ILE A 18 -2.91 0.02 5.93
CA ILE A 18 -2.91 -1.33 5.36
C ILE A 18 -3.82 -2.27 6.14
N LEU A 19 -3.81 -2.19 7.47
CA LEU A 19 -4.45 -3.18 8.32
C LEU A 19 -5.88 -2.83 8.75
N ARG A 20 -6.29 -1.56 8.68
CA ARG A 20 -7.66 -1.15 9.06
C ARG A 20 -8.76 -1.80 8.22
N PRO A 21 -8.63 -1.98 6.90
CA PRO A 21 -9.62 -2.76 6.14
C PRO A 21 -9.71 -4.21 6.62
N LEU A 22 -8.55 -4.81 6.97
CA LEU A 22 -8.51 -6.15 7.54
C LEU A 22 -9.12 -6.19 8.95
N GLN A 23 -8.89 -5.15 9.78
CA GLN A 23 -9.56 -5.00 11.08
C GLN A 23 -11.08 -4.97 10.93
N ALA A 24 -11.60 -4.16 10.00
CA ALA A 24 -13.02 -4.10 9.74
C ALA A 24 -13.59 -5.48 9.38
N ALA A 25 -12.91 -6.24 8.54
CA ALA A 25 -13.30 -7.59 8.16
C ALA A 25 -13.25 -8.60 9.34
N ILE A 26 -12.26 -8.49 10.25
CA ILE A 26 -12.17 -9.30 11.47
C ILE A 26 -13.35 -8.99 12.40
N LEU A 27 -13.59 -7.72 12.68
CA LEU A 27 -14.66 -7.29 13.58
C LEU A 27 -16.05 -7.65 13.04
N ALA A 28 -16.27 -7.55 11.72
CA ALA A 28 -17.51 -7.95 11.06
C ALA A 28 -17.83 -9.45 11.22
N ARG A 29 -16.82 -10.30 11.48
CA ARG A 29 -16.98 -11.73 11.80
C ARG A 29 -17.29 -12.02 13.28
N GLY A 30 -17.32 -10.98 14.13
CA GLY A 30 -17.44 -11.11 15.59
C GLY A 30 -16.15 -11.56 16.28
N ASP A 31 -15.03 -11.51 15.58
CA ASP A 31 -13.70 -11.82 16.08
C ASP A 31 -13.04 -10.57 16.72
N GLN A 32 -11.92 -10.76 17.43
CA GLN A 32 -11.21 -9.69 18.13
C GLN A 32 -9.83 -9.47 17.53
N VAL A 33 -9.37 -8.21 17.53
CA VAL A 33 -8.03 -7.85 17.09
C VAL A 33 -7.40 -6.83 18.03
N ALA A 34 -6.12 -7.02 18.30
CA ALA A 34 -5.30 -6.06 19.04
C ALA A 34 -4.08 -5.63 18.24
N TRP A 35 -3.52 -4.48 18.57
CA TRP A 35 -2.37 -3.87 17.94
C TRP A 35 -1.14 -3.98 18.86
N PHE A 36 0.00 -4.37 18.31
CA PHE A 36 1.30 -4.26 18.96
C PHE A 36 2.21 -3.36 18.13
N LEU A 37 2.64 -2.25 18.71
CA LEU A 37 3.44 -1.21 18.07
C LEU A 37 4.91 -1.40 18.45
N GLU A 38 5.74 -1.71 17.46
CA GLU A 38 7.16 -1.96 17.67
C GLU A 38 8.01 -0.72 17.37
N GLY A 39 8.68 -0.21 18.39
CA GLY A 39 9.70 0.84 18.22
C GLY A 39 9.14 2.25 18.21
N ASN A 40 10.06 3.23 18.20
CA ASN A 40 9.74 4.65 18.35
C ASN A 40 9.31 5.34 17.04
N GLU A 41 9.36 4.62 15.90
CA GLU A 41 8.98 5.15 14.60
C GLU A 41 7.46 5.06 14.34
N VAL A 42 6.75 4.33 15.22
CA VAL A 42 5.29 4.22 15.14
C VAL A 42 4.65 5.26 16.04
N ASN A 43 3.86 6.15 15.45
CA ASN A 43 3.10 7.14 16.21
C ASN A 43 1.87 6.48 16.85
N HIS A 44 1.83 6.44 18.17
CA HIS A 44 0.74 5.87 18.97
C HIS A 44 -0.56 6.67 18.88
N GLU A 45 -0.48 7.98 18.57
CA GLU A 45 -1.66 8.85 18.41
C GLU A 45 -2.51 8.48 17.18
N TYR A 46 -1.96 7.69 16.26
CA TYR A 46 -2.72 7.19 15.10
C TYR A 46 -3.67 6.04 15.45
N LEU A 47 -3.56 5.46 16.67
CA LEU A 47 -4.56 4.52 17.15
C LEU A 47 -5.89 5.23 17.40
N GLN A 48 -6.97 4.61 16.99
CA GLN A 48 -8.32 5.06 17.29
C GLN A 48 -8.75 4.63 18.69
N THR A 49 -9.67 5.34 19.30
CA THR A 49 -10.13 5.09 20.68
C THR A 49 -10.71 3.68 20.90
N ASN A 50 -11.21 3.05 19.85
CA ASN A 50 -11.77 1.69 19.86
C ASN A 50 -10.74 0.61 19.46
N GLU A 51 -9.49 0.98 19.17
CA GLU A 51 -8.41 0.05 18.81
C GLU A 51 -7.65 -0.39 20.06
N GLN A 52 -7.69 -1.69 20.38
CA GLN A 52 -7.00 -2.24 21.54
C GLN A 52 -5.51 -2.30 21.31
N GLN A 53 -4.71 -1.64 22.12
CA GLN A 53 -3.24 -1.76 22.12
C GLN A 53 -2.76 -2.73 23.18
N LEU A 54 -1.79 -3.59 22.81
CA LEU A 54 -0.97 -4.38 23.74
C LEU A 54 0.42 -3.76 23.80
N ASN A 55 0.86 -3.39 24.99
CA ASN A 55 2.08 -2.61 25.18
C ASN A 55 3.33 -3.47 25.47
N THR A 56 3.12 -4.72 25.89
CA THR A 56 4.20 -5.64 26.26
C THR A 56 4.03 -7.00 25.61
N ILE A 57 5.11 -7.73 25.43
CA ILE A 57 5.07 -9.11 24.95
C ILE A 57 4.35 -10.03 25.94
N SER A 58 4.40 -9.75 27.24
CA SER A 58 3.62 -10.50 28.22
C SER A 58 2.11 -10.39 27.97
N GLN A 59 1.61 -9.19 27.68
CA GLN A 59 0.21 -8.98 27.28
C GLN A 59 -0.13 -9.73 25.98
N VAL A 60 0.78 -9.77 25.00
CA VAL A 60 0.59 -10.53 23.77
C VAL A 60 0.51 -12.05 24.06
N GLN A 61 1.34 -12.56 24.98
CA GLN A 61 1.31 -13.97 25.39
C GLN A 61 -0.01 -14.32 26.11
N GLU A 62 -0.52 -13.42 26.93
CA GLU A 62 -1.81 -13.58 27.63
C GLU A 62 -3.00 -13.50 26.65
N TYR A 63 -2.93 -12.60 25.67
CA TYR A 63 -3.94 -12.43 24.63
C TYR A 63 -4.06 -13.65 23.71
N LYS A 64 -3.00 -14.43 23.56
CA LYS A 64 -2.93 -15.70 22.79
C LYS A 64 -3.49 -15.56 21.36
N PRO A 65 -2.95 -14.65 20.52
CA PRO A 65 -3.46 -14.51 19.16
C PRO A 65 -3.30 -15.82 18.39
N LYS A 66 -4.32 -16.21 17.62
CA LYS A 66 -4.27 -17.33 16.68
C LYS A 66 -3.50 -16.98 15.42
N VAL A 67 -3.58 -15.71 14.98
CA VAL A 67 -2.95 -15.20 13.78
C VAL A 67 -2.32 -13.84 14.07
N VAL A 68 -1.14 -13.61 13.52
CA VAL A 68 -0.41 -12.34 13.58
C VAL A 68 -0.23 -11.82 12.15
N PHE A 69 -0.87 -10.71 11.81
CA PHE A 69 -0.71 -10.06 10.51
C PHE A 69 0.37 -9.00 10.57
N VAL A 70 1.25 -9.02 9.57
CA VAL A 70 2.45 -8.19 9.54
C VAL A 70 2.66 -7.58 8.15
N PRO A 71 2.54 -6.26 8.00
CA PRO A 71 2.94 -5.59 6.75
C PRO A 71 4.46 -5.54 6.57
N GLY A 72 5.20 -5.51 7.68
CA GLY A 72 6.66 -5.48 7.68
C GLY A 72 7.31 -6.82 7.32
N ASN A 73 8.64 -6.81 7.24
CA ASN A 73 9.41 -7.96 6.78
C ASN A 73 9.88 -8.90 7.90
N VAL A 74 9.67 -8.54 9.16
CA VAL A 74 10.16 -9.30 10.33
C VAL A 74 9.12 -9.28 11.43
N VAL A 75 8.97 -10.41 12.09
CA VAL A 75 8.16 -10.57 13.30
C VAL A 75 8.89 -11.52 14.26
N PRO A 76 8.83 -11.30 15.59
CA PRO A 76 9.44 -12.21 16.56
C PRO A 76 8.83 -13.61 16.53
N ASP A 77 9.69 -14.62 16.64
CA ASP A 77 9.29 -16.04 16.70
C ASP A 77 8.50 -16.39 17.97
N PHE A 78 8.84 -15.73 19.08
CA PHE A 78 8.24 -15.95 20.40
C PHE A 78 6.82 -15.37 20.56
N ILE A 79 6.29 -14.58 19.62
CA ILE A 79 4.88 -14.21 19.58
C ILE A 79 4.05 -15.44 19.18
N PRO A 80 2.98 -15.82 19.91
CA PRO A 80 2.16 -16.97 19.57
C PRO A 80 1.32 -16.76 18.29
N GLY A 81 0.79 -17.86 17.73
CA GLY A 81 -0.03 -17.87 16.52
C GLY A 81 0.75 -17.93 15.22
N ILE A 82 0.07 -18.19 14.12
CA ILE A 82 0.65 -18.19 12.76
C ILE A 82 0.98 -16.78 12.31
N LYS A 83 2.12 -16.58 11.61
CA LYS A 83 2.59 -15.29 11.12
C LYS A 83 2.24 -15.15 9.64
N VAL A 84 1.47 -14.14 9.31
CA VAL A 84 0.99 -13.86 7.97
C VAL A 84 1.56 -12.54 7.47
N GLY A 85 2.37 -12.61 6.41
CA GLY A 85 2.90 -11.43 5.71
C GLY A 85 1.85 -10.90 4.73
N VAL A 86 1.47 -9.61 4.87
CA VAL A 86 0.48 -8.95 4.00
C VAL A 86 1.10 -7.84 3.15
N PHE A 87 2.41 -7.65 3.24
CA PHE A 87 3.21 -6.65 2.54
C PHE A 87 2.83 -5.18 2.83
N HIS A 88 3.74 -4.28 2.48
CA HIS A 88 3.59 -2.84 2.72
C HIS A 88 3.61 -2.00 1.43
N GLY A 89 3.50 -2.63 0.29
CA GLY A 89 3.47 -1.99 -1.01
C GLY A 89 3.66 -2.99 -2.15
N PHE A 90 3.47 -2.53 -3.36
CA PHE A 90 3.79 -3.30 -4.55
C PHE A 90 5.31 -3.46 -4.72
N ASN A 91 5.71 -4.50 -5.46
CA ASN A 91 7.11 -4.64 -5.83
C ASN A 91 7.53 -3.49 -6.77
N ALA A 92 8.43 -2.65 -6.28
CA ALA A 92 9.00 -1.52 -7.04
C ALA A 92 10.36 -1.87 -7.66
N GLY A 93 10.75 -3.16 -7.70
CA GLY A 93 12.03 -3.61 -8.23
C GLY A 93 13.25 -3.13 -7.42
N LYS A 94 13.06 -2.68 -6.18
CA LYS A 94 14.15 -2.22 -5.32
C LYS A 94 15.12 -3.36 -5.03
N ARG A 95 16.40 -3.14 -5.33
CA ARG A 95 17.47 -4.11 -5.08
C ARG A 95 18.29 -3.73 -3.86
N ASN A 96 18.65 -4.74 -3.07
CA ASN A 96 19.57 -4.57 -1.96
C ASN A 96 21.01 -4.39 -2.46
N ARG A 97 21.97 -4.13 -1.55
CA ARG A 97 23.40 -3.93 -1.88
C ARG A 97 24.03 -5.11 -2.61
N ARG A 98 23.43 -6.32 -2.58
CA ARG A 98 23.92 -7.54 -3.27
C ARG A 98 23.23 -7.74 -4.62
N GLY A 99 22.40 -6.79 -5.10
CA GLY A 99 21.69 -6.87 -6.37
C GLY A 99 20.40 -7.71 -6.34
N PHE A 100 20.01 -8.30 -5.21
CA PHE A 100 18.77 -9.06 -5.07
C PHE A 100 17.58 -8.13 -4.78
N GLU A 101 16.44 -8.44 -5.35
CA GLU A 101 15.19 -7.73 -5.04
C GLU A 101 14.79 -7.99 -3.58
N ASP A 102 14.71 -6.93 -2.78
CA ASP A 102 14.42 -7.03 -1.35
C ASP A 102 13.00 -7.55 -1.07
N HIS A 103 12.09 -7.34 -2.01
CA HIS A 103 10.72 -7.85 -1.94
C HIS A 103 10.63 -9.37 -1.81
N PHE A 104 11.54 -10.10 -2.47
CA PHE A 104 11.60 -11.57 -2.47
C PHE A 104 12.58 -12.16 -1.45
N ASN A 105 13.10 -11.35 -0.52
CA ASN A 105 14.04 -11.81 0.48
C ASN A 105 13.34 -12.58 1.61
N ILE A 106 13.47 -13.91 1.62
CA ILE A 106 12.86 -14.78 2.64
C ILE A 106 13.66 -14.73 3.93
N ARG A 107 13.05 -14.18 4.99
CA ARG A 107 13.68 -14.02 6.31
C ARG A 107 13.34 -15.14 7.30
N GLY A 108 12.49 -16.10 6.90
CA GLY A 108 12.12 -17.26 7.71
C GLY A 108 11.26 -16.91 8.94
N CYS A 109 10.47 -15.83 8.86
CA CYS A 109 9.59 -15.40 9.95
C CYS A 109 8.14 -15.84 9.77
N PHE A 110 7.69 -15.97 8.52
CA PHE A 110 6.29 -16.15 8.18
C PHE A 110 5.91 -17.61 7.93
N ASP A 111 4.67 -17.94 8.23
CA ASP A 111 4.02 -19.21 7.91
C ASP A 111 3.25 -19.12 6.60
N LEU A 112 2.74 -17.90 6.28
CA LEU A 112 1.96 -17.60 5.07
C LEU A 112 2.37 -16.24 4.51
N TYR A 113 2.53 -16.17 3.19
CA TYR A 113 2.59 -14.91 2.45
C TYR A 113 1.31 -14.73 1.64
N CYS A 114 0.58 -13.64 1.92
CA CYS A 114 -0.59 -13.19 1.17
C CYS A 114 -0.15 -12.22 0.09
N THR A 115 -0.01 -12.69 -1.14
CA THR A 115 0.54 -11.93 -2.26
C THR A 115 -0.53 -11.16 -3.03
N GLN A 116 -0.12 -10.10 -3.72
CA GLN A 116 -1.02 -9.12 -4.33
C GLN A 116 -1.55 -9.57 -5.68
N GLY A 117 -0.69 -10.14 -6.54
CA GLY A 117 -1.05 -10.60 -7.88
C GLY A 117 0.00 -11.53 -8.47
N PRO A 118 -0.18 -11.99 -9.72
CA PRO A 118 0.69 -12.98 -10.37
C PRO A 118 2.17 -12.63 -10.34
N ASN A 119 2.55 -11.35 -10.56
CA ASN A 119 3.93 -10.89 -10.59
C ASN A 119 4.69 -11.09 -9.26
N THR A 120 3.98 -11.19 -8.14
CA THR A 120 4.55 -11.53 -6.83
C THR A 120 4.25 -12.96 -6.43
N THR A 121 3.06 -13.48 -6.76
CA THR A 121 2.64 -14.83 -6.40
C THR A 121 3.53 -15.91 -7.03
N LEU A 122 3.85 -15.77 -8.31
CA LEU A 122 4.64 -16.78 -9.01
C LEU A 122 6.06 -16.92 -8.43
N PRO A 123 6.84 -15.83 -8.24
CA PRO A 123 8.13 -15.92 -7.56
C PRO A 123 8.05 -16.46 -6.14
N PHE A 124 7.04 -16.05 -5.34
CA PHE A 124 6.89 -16.55 -3.98
C PHE A 124 6.54 -18.06 -3.95
N ARG A 125 5.78 -18.57 -4.91
CA ARG A 125 5.52 -20.02 -5.03
C ARG A 125 6.80 -20.80 -5.33
N GLU A 126 7.68 -20.30 -6.18
CA GLU A 126 8.99 -20.95 -6.43
C GLU A 126 9.86 -20.94 -5.17
N LEU A 127 9.90 -19.82 -4.44
CA LEU A 127 10.57 -19.73 -3.15
C LEU A 127 9.96 -20.69 -2.12
N ALA A 128 8.64 -20.84 -2.10
CA ALA A 128 7.97 -21.81 -1.21
C ALA A 128 8.36 -23.26 -1.52
N LYS A 129 8.51 -23.63 -2.79
CA LYS A 129 9.03 -24.96 -3.20
C LYS A 129 10.46 -25.18 -2.70
N GLN A 130 11.30 -24.13 -2.76
CA GLN A 130 12.70 -24.18 -2.33
C GLN A 130 12.84 -24.26 -0.80
N TYR A 131 12.17 -23.36 -0.09
CA TYR A 131 12.33 -23.22 1.38
C TYR A 131 11.44 -24.18 2.17
N GLN A 132 10.23 -24.48 1.72
CA GLN A 132 9.27 -25.43 2.27
C GLN A 132 8.72 -25.11 3.66
N HIS A 133 9.05 -23.96 4.26
CA HIS A 133 8.63 -23.56 5.59
C HIS A 133 7.54 -22.46 5.62
N PHE A 134 6.96 -22.14 4.48
CA PHE A 134 5.83 -21.22 4.37
C PHE A 134 4.94 -21.58 3.19
N SER A 135 3.70 -21.14 3.25
CA SER A 135 2.71 -21.24 2.18
C SER A 135 2.48 -19.89 1.50
N VAL A 136 1.89 -19.89 0.31
CA VAL A 136 1.63 -18.69 -0.49
C VAL A 136 0.20 -18.71 -1.01
N LYS A 137 -0.53 -17.62 -0.79
CA LYS A 137 -1.87 -17.39 -1.35
C LYS A 137 -1.92 -16.04 -2.04
N GLN A 138 -2.47 -16.00 -3.24
CA GLN A 138 -2.80 -14.75 -3.91
C GLN A 138 -4.13 -14.25 -3.37
N THR A 139 -4.11 -13.10 -2.71
CA THR A 139 -5.27 -12.55 -1.99
C THR A 139 -5.66 -11.15 -2.46
N GLY A 140 -4.77 -10.47 -3.17
CA GLY A 140 -4.81 -9.03 -3.29
C GLY A 140 -4.20 -8.37 -2.05
N TRP A 141 -4.35 -7.04 -1.97
CA TRP A 141 -3.75 -6.23 -0.91
C TRP A 141 -4.83 -5.48 -0.13
N PRO A 142 -4.99 -5.74 1.18
CA PRO A 142 -6.03 -5.12 2.02
C PRO A 142 -6.09 -3.58 1.94
N ALA A 143 -4.93 -2.91 1.80
CA ALA A 143 -4.86 -1.46 1.68
C ALA A 143 -5.66 -0.90 0.48
N LEU A 144 -5.96 -1.71 -0.52
CA LEU A 144 -6.74 -1.30 -1.70
C LEU A 144 -8.24 -1.57 -1.56
N ASP A 145 -8.68 -2.30 -0.56
CA ASP A 145 -10.12 -2.59 -0.42
C ASP A 145 -10.98 -1.32 -0.40
N PRO A 146 -10.62 -0.24 0.34
CA PRO A 146 -11.38 1.00 0.31
C PRO A 146 -11.37 1.72 -1.05
N LEU A 147 -10.36 1.48 -1.91
CA LEU A 147 -10.28 2.11 -3.24
C LEU A 147 -11.43 1.68 -4.16
N PHE A 148 -11.96 0.47 -3.94
CA PHE A 148 -13.04 -0.12 -4.74
C PHE A 148 -14.43 0.05 -4.12
N ASP A 149 -14.54 0.69 -2.96
CA ASP A 149 -15.83 1.12 -2.41
C ASP A 149 -16.20 2.48 -3.01
N LEU A 150 -17.01 2.45 -4.07
CA LEU A 150 -17.44 3.64 -4.80
C LEU A 150 -18.75 4.22 -4.28
N SER A 151 -19.31 3.72 -3.19
CA SER A 151 -20.64 4.08 -2.69
C SER A 151 -20.79 5.55 -2.30
N ALA A 152 -19.69 6.21 -1.90
CA ALA A 152 -19.68 7.61 -1.45
C ALA A 152 -19.24 8.63 -2.51
N ILE A 153 -18.91 8.19 -3.74
CA ILE A 153 -18.30 9.08 -4.75
C ILE A 153 -19.38 9.87 -5.47
N LYS A 154 -19.23 11.19 -5.41
CA LYS A 154 -19.99 12.09 -6.29
C LYS A 154 -19.24 12.26 -7.61
N LYS A 155 -19.89 11.96 -8.73
CA LYS A 155 -19.34 12.29 -10.05
C LYS A 155 -19.22 13.80 -10.18
N ASN A 156 -18.02 14.25 -10.56
CA ASN A 156 -17.78 15.65 -10.86
C ASN A 156 -18.40 16.04 -12.20
N ILE A 157 -18.83 17.29 -12.31
CA ILE A 157 -19.39 17.84 -13.56
C ILE A 157 -18.27 18.00 -14.61
N LYS A 158 -17.07 18.38 -14.16
CA LYS A 158 -15.86 18.52 -15.00
C LYS A 158 -14.88 17.38 -14.73
N PRO A 159 -14.06 16.99 -15.72
CA PRO A 159 -12.98 16.05 -15.47
C PRO A 159 -12.06 16.56 -14.37
N THR A 160 -11.63 15.66 -13.49
CA THR A 160 -10.80 15.97 -12.33
C THR A 160 -9.40 15.43 -12.53
N ILE A 161 -8.42 16.30 -12.38
CA ILE A 161 -6.99 15.98 -12.48
C ILE A 161 -6.40 15.99 -11.08
N LEU A 162 -5.86 14.86 -10.65
CA LEU A 162 -5.12 14.76 -9.38
C LEU A 162 -3.62 14.88 -9.64
N MET A 163 -3.00 15.90 -9.08
CA MET A 163 -1.55 16.02 -9.11
C MET A 163 -0.95 15.56 -7.79
N CYS A 164 -0.11 14.53 -7.87
CA CYS A 164 0.71 14.04 -6.76
C CYS A 164 2.19 14.19 -7.10
N SER A 165 3.02 14.54 -6.12
CA SER A 165 4.46 14.63 -6.34
C SER A 165 5.24 14.05 -5.15
N THR A 166 6.38 13.40 -5.45
CA THR A 166 7.32 12.97 -4.44
C THR A 166 8.09 14.15 -3.86
N PHE A 167 8.61 14.00 -2.64
CA PHE A 167 9.42 15.05 -1.96
C PHE A 167 10.90 15.03 -2.33
N SER A 168 11.37 14.04 -3.08
CA SER A 168 12.76 13.93 -3.49
C SER A 168 13.12 15.05 -4.50
N ARG A 169 14.07 15.90 -4.16
CA ARG A 169 14.48 17.04 -5.01
C ARG A 169 14.87 16.65 -6.43
N ALA A 170 15.45 15.45 -6.59
CA ALA A 170 15.89 14.94 -7.89
C ALA A 170 14.73 14.36 -8.74
N LEU A 171 13.58 14.09 -8.14
CA LEU A 171 12.48 13.35 -8.76
C LEU A 171 11.18 14.14 -8.82
N THR A 172 11.02 15.15 -7.96
CA THR A 172 9.77 15.92 -7.84
C THR A 172 9.45 16.69 -9.11
N CYS A 173 8.23 16.53 -9.62
CA CYS A 173 7.72 17.32 -10.74
C CYS A 173 7.13 18.67 -10.31
N ALA A 174 6.82 18.85 -9.01
CA ALA A 174 6.07 20.01 -8.54
C ALA A 174 6.71 21.37 -8.92
N PRO A 175 8.02 21.66 -8.68
CA PRO A 175 8.61 22.94 -9.09
C PRO A 175 8.61 23.15 -10.59
N HIS A 176 8.74 22.09 -11.38
CA HIS A 176 8.84 22.16 -12.83
C HIS A 176 7.50 22.43 -13.52
N LEU A 177 6.41 21.95 -12.93
CA LEU A 177 5.06 22.05 -13.49
C LEU A 177 4.25 23.24 -12.93
N PHE A 178 4.77 23.97 -11.93
CA PHE A 178 4.00 25.00 -11.22
C PHE A 178 3.36 26.03 -12.17
N GLU A 179 4.14 26.68 -13.04
CA GLU A 179 3.63 27.71 -13.96
C GLU A 179 2.64 27.12 -14.98
N THR A 180 2.88 25.90 -15.43
CA THR A 180 1.98 25.21 -16.36
C THR A 180 0.66 24.88 -15.67
N VAL A 181 0.67 24.33 -14.45
CA VAL A 181 -0.54 24.04 -13.69
C VAL A 181 -1.30 25.33 -13.34
N LYS A 182 -0.61 26.40 -12.94
CA LYS A 182 -1.22 27.72 -12.71
C LYS A 182 -1.97 28.23 -13.93
N LYS A 183 -1.33 28.15 -15.11
CA LYS A 183 -1.95 28.57 -16.38
C LYS A 183 -3.17 27.69 -16.72
N LEU A 184 -3.02 26.38 -16.64
CA LEU A 184 -4.08 25.43 -17.02
C LEU A 184 -5.26 25.46 -16.05
N SER A 185 -5.02 25.59 -14.74
CA SER A 185 -6.11 25.70 -13.77
C SER A 185 -6.94 26.97 -13.95
N ALA A 186 -6.31 28.08 -14.33
CA ALA A 186 -7.01 29.35 -14.61
C ALA A 186 -7.98 29.26 -15.79
N THR A 187 -7.85 28.29 -16.70
CA THR A 187 -8.79 28.11 -17.83
C THR A 187 -10.15 27.56 -17.41
N GLY A 188 -10.23 26.94 -16.23
CA GLY A 188 -11.46 26.27 -15.77
C GLY A 188 -11.88 25.07 -16.61
N LYS A 189 -11.01 24.56 -17.50
CA LYS A 189 -11.28 23.38 -18.34
C LYS A 189 -11.47 22.12 -17.51
N TRP A 190 -10.68 21.95 -16.44
CA TRP A 190 -10.67 20.83 -15.51
C TRP A 190 -10.75 21.29 -14.06
N GLN A 191 -11.15 20.39 -13.18
CA GLN A 191 -10.96 20.55 -11.74
C GLN A 191 -9.62 19.95 -11.33
N TRP A 192 -8.79 20.72 -10.60
CA TRP A 192 -7.51 20.25 -10.09
C TRP A 192 -7.58 19.94 -8.60
N LEU A 193 -7.06 18.79 -8.22
CA LEU A 193 -6.76 18.41 -6.84
C LEU A 193 -5.25 18.24 -6.72
N ILE A 194 -4.65 18.97 -5.80
CA ILE A 194 -3.21 18.89 -5.56
C ILE A 194 -2.99 18.22 -4.20
N GLN A 195 -2.24 17.14 -4.17
CA GLN A 195 -1.84 16.46 -2.94
C GLN A 195 -0.36 16.07 -3.04
N PHE A 196 0.46 16.56 -2.12
CA PHE A 196 1.86 16.23 -2.08
C PHE A 196 2.21 15.35 -0.90
N HIS A 197 3.35 14.68 -1.00
CA HIS A 197 3.88 13.88 0.09
C HIS A 197 4.10 14.75 1.34
N PRO A 198 3.80 14.29 2.58
CA PRO A 198 3.93 15.09 3.81
C PRO A 198 5.32 15.68 4.09
N LYS A 199 6.37 15.12 3.45
CA LYS A 199 7.75 15.65 3.54
C LYS A 199 8.10 16.66 2.44
N MET A 200 7.12 17.12 1.65
CA MET A 200 7.34 18.16 0.65
C MET A 200 7.82 19.45 1.33
N PRO A 201 8.84 20.14 0.79
CA PRO A 201 9.26 21.43 1.31
C PRO A 201 8.12 22.45 1.37
N ILE A 202 8.00 23.16 2.50
CA ILE A 202 6.89 24.08 2.77
C ILE A 202 6.74 25.19 1.70
N ASN A 203 7.85 25.68 1.19
CA ASN A 203 7.83 26.71 0.15
C ASN A 203 7.14 26.25 -1.16
N ILE A 204 7.23 24.95 -1.49
CA ILE A 204 6.54 24.38 -2.65
C ILE A 204 5.03 24.21 -2.32
N ILE A 205 4.70 23.79 -1.11
CA ILE A 205 3.31 23.71 -0.65
C ILE A 205 2.64 25.09 -0.73
N GLU A 206 3.27 26.12 -0.15
CA GLU A 206 2.75 27.49 -0.16
C GLU A 206 2.60 28.07 -1.58
N GLN A 207 3.51 27.73 -2.49
CA GLN A 207 3.37 28.08 -3.90
C GLN A 207 2.07 27.52 -4.50
N TYR A 208 1.76 26.26 -4.29
CA TYR A 208 0.54 25.65 -4.83
C TYR A 208 -0.73 26.14 -4.12
N LYS A 209 -0.66 26.40 -2.81
CA LYS A 209 -1.76 27.02 -2.07
C LYS A 209 -2.06 28.44 -2.57
N SER A 210 -1.05 29.20 -3.00
CA SER A 210 -1.25 30.56 -3.49
C SER A 210 -2.03 30.67 -4.81
N ILE A 211 -2.21 29.57 -5.52
CA ILE A 211 -2.99 29.49 -6.77
C ILE A 211 -4.33 28.77 -6.60
N GLU A 212 -4.77 28.53 -5.36
CA GLU A 212 -6.10 27.97 -5.09
C GLU A 212 -7.20 28.87 -5.70
N SER A 213 -8.23 28.23 -6.23
CA SER A 213 -9.34 28.89 -6.92
C SER A 213 -10.55 27.95 -6.94
N GLU A 214 -11.65 28.37 -7.58
CA GLU A 214 -12.79 27.49 -7.84
C GLU A 214 -12.43 26.24 -8.68
N HIS A 215 -11.30 26.26 -9.39
CA HIS A 215 -10.85 25.19 -10.28
C HIS A 215 -9.61 24.44 -9.75
N LEU A 216 -9.02 24.85 -8.63
CA LEU A 216 -7.88 24.20 -8.04
C LEU A 216 -7.95 24.23 -6.51
N SER A 217 -7.87 23.04 -5.89
CA SER A 217 -7.81 22.89 -4.43
C SER A 217 -6.55 22.14 -4.02
N PHE A 218 -5.83 22.67 -3.03
CA PHE A 218 -4.72 21.98 -2.37
C PHE A 218 -5.26 21.19 -1.18
N ILE A 219 -5.04 19.87 -1.17
CA ILE A 219 -5.62 18.97 -0.18
C ILE A 219 -4.54 18.39 0.75
N GLU A 220 -4.61 18.72 2.03
CA GLU A 220 -3.78 18.13 3.06
C GLU A 220 -4.53 16.95 3.68
N THR A 221 -4.06 15.74 3.41
CA THR A 221 -4.68 14.53 3.94
C THR A 221 -3.68 13.39 4.05
N ASP A 222 -3.84 12.55 5.08
CA ASP A 222 -3.13 11.27 5.21
C ASP A 222 -3.84 10.14 4.46
N ASN A 223 -5.10 10.32 4.09
CA ASN A 223 -5.89 9.37 3.31
C ASN A 223 -6.09 9.85 1.88
N VAL A 224 -5.27 9.37 0.98
CA VAL A 224 -5.32 9.71 -0.45
C VAL A 224 -6.44 9.00 -1.21
N ILE A 225 -7.04 7.95 -0.65
CA ILE A 225 -8.04 7.10 -1.34
C ILE A 225 -9.20 7.90 -1.94
N PRO A 226 -9.86 8.83 -1.22
CA PRO A 226 -10.97 9.60 -1.79
C PRO A 226 -10.54 10.46 -2.99
N LEU A 227 -9.30 10.97 -2.99
CA LEU A 227 -8.77 11.75 -4.12
C LEU A 227 -8.50 10.86 -5.34
N LEU A 228 -7.94 9.66 -5.12
CA LEU A 228 -7.73 8.67 -6.18
C LEU A 228 -9.05 8.25 -6.83
N GLN A 229 -10.09 8.06 -6.00
CA GLN A 229 -11.42 7.69 -6.48
C GLN A 229 -12.06 8.81 -7.32
N GLN A 230 -11.93 10.06 -6.85
CA GLN A 230 -12.55 11.24 -7.45
C GLN A 230 -11.90 11.65 -8.78
N ALA A 231 -10.61 11.45 -8.94
CA ALA A 231 -9.87 11.88 -10.11
C ALA A 231 -10.09 10.97 -11.33
N ASP A 232 -10.09 11.57 -12.53
CA ASP A 232 -10.16 10.88 -13.82
C ASP A 232 -8.76 10.61 -14.40
N VAL A 233 -7.82 11.55 -14.20
CA VAL A 233 -6.42 11.44 -14.62
C VAL A 233 -5.51 11.83 -13.46
N MET A 234 -4.40 11.11 -13.30
CA MET A 234 -3.35 11.52 -12.37
C MET A 234 -2.17 12.13 -13.14
N VAL A 235 -1.65 13.25 -12.62
CA VAL A 235 -0.37 13.83 -13.02
C VAL A 235 0.63 13.61 -11.90
N CYS A 236 1.77 12.98 -12.16
CA CYS A 236 2.77 12.73 -11.13
C CYS A 236 4.20 12.57 -11.69
N ASP A 237 5.13 12.28 -10.81
CA ASP A 237 6.51 11.89 -11.14
C ASP A 237 6.75 10.39 -10.92
N THR A 238 7.83 10.03 -10.23
CA THR A 238 8.16 8.66 -9.82
C THR A 238 7.54 8.32 -8.45
N SER A 239 6.32 8.74 -8.20
CA SER A 239 5.61 8.49 -6.94
C SER A 239 4.99 7.08 -6.92
N SER A 240 5.07 6.39 -5.78
CA SER A 240 4.46 5.06 -5.64
C SER A 240 2.93 5.07 -5.63
N VAL A 241 2.30 6.23 -5.40
CA VAL A 241 0.83 6.38 -5.39
C VAL A 241 0.21 6.14 -6.77
N LEU A 242 0.99 6.34 -7.85
CA LEU A 242 0.53 6.07 -9.21
C LEU A 242 0.10 4.61 -9.41
N MET A 243 0.76 3.68 -8.70
CA MET A 243 0.39 2.26 -8.77
C MET A 243 -1.03 2.02 -8.24
N MET A 244 -1.39 2.68 -7.14
CA MET A 244 -2.76 2.60 -6.59
C MET A 244 -3.78 3.22 -7.55
N PHE A 245 -3.43 4.35 -8.19
CA PHE A 245 -4.33 5.01 -9.14
C PHE A 245 -4.61 4.14 -10.36
N LEU A 246 -3.57 3.53 -10.93
CA LEU A 246 -3.68 2.60 -12.08
C LEU A 246 -4.59 1.40 -11.79
N MET A 247 -4.69 0.94 -10.52
CA MET A 247 -5.57 -0.19 -10.15
C MET A 247 -7.06 0.09 -10.42
N GLN A 248 -7.45 1.35 -10.65
CA GLN A 248 -8.80 1.73 -11.05
C GLN A 248 -9.00 1.74 -12.58
N ASN A 249 -8.04 1.27 -13.36
CA ASN A 249 -7.99 1.36 -14.81
C ASN A 249 -8.10 2.82 -15.33
N LYS A 250 -7.51 3.76 -14.58
CA LYS A 250 -7.47 5.19 -14.93
C LYS A 250 -6.08 5.58 -15.42
N PRO A 251 -5.97 6.47 -16.43
CA PRO A 251 -4.70 6.83 -17.04
C PRO A 251 -3.86 7.78 -16.17
N VAL A 252 -2.54 7.64 -16.29
CA VAL A 252 -1.55 8.45 -15.57
C VAL A 252 -0.65 9.16 -16.57
N VAL A 253 -0.48 10.48 -16.38
CA VAL A 253 0.54 11.29 -17.05
C VAL A 253 1.69 11.48 -16.07
N THR A 254 2.89 11.06 -16.47
CA THR A 254 4.09 11.24 -15.64
C THR A 254 5.04 12.26 -16.24
N PHE A 255 5.69 13.06 -15.38
CA PHE A 255 6.71 14.02 -15.81
C PHE A 255 8.08 13.57 -15.33
N ASN A 256 9.02 13.38 -16.28
CA ASN A 256 10.39 12.92 -16.01
C ASN A 256 10.46 11.65 -15.13
N ASN A 257 9.58 10.69 -15.37
CA ASN A 257 9.62 9.43 -14.63
C ASN A 257 10.93 8.69 -14.94
N ILE A 258 11.65 8.26 -13.89
CA ILE A 258 12.97 7.59 -14.06
C ILE A 258 12.88 6.18 -14.64
N ALA A 259 11.71 5.57 -14.63
CA ALA A 259 11.46 4.21 -15.15
C ALA A 259 10.10 4.15 -15.84
N PRO A 260 9.88 4.94 -16.92
CA PRO A 260 8.59 4.99 -17.59
C PRO A 260 8.23 3.62 -18.16
N LYS A 261 6.92 3.33 -18.19
CA LYS A 261 6.35 2.10 -18.71
C LYS A 261 5.31 2.42 -19.78
N ASP A 262 5.00 1.44 -20.60
CA ASP A 262 4.05 1.58 -21.70
C ASP A 262 2.58 1.75 -21.29
N TYR A 263 2.26 1.48 -20.01
CA TYR A 263 0.96 1.72 -19.39
C TYR A 263 0.83 3.11 -18.75
N MET A 264 1.76 4.04 -18.99
CA MET A 264 1.71 5.44 -18.57
C MET A 264 2.12 6.37 -19.70
N ILE A 265 1.62 7.59 -19.69
CA ILE A 265 2.01 8.64 -20.62
C ILE A 265 3.15 9.42 -19.97
N ASN A 266 4.39 9.24 -20.42
CA ASN A 266 5.53 9.95 -19.83
C ASN A 266 5.96 11.11 -20.72
N ILE A 267 6.00 12.32 -20.16
CA ILE A 267 6.48 13.53 -20.81
C ILE A 267 7.74 14.07 -20.15
N THR A 268 8.59 14.73 -20.92
CA THR A 268 9.79 15.43 -20.45
C THR A 268 9.71 16.93 -20.71
N ASP A 269 8.75 17.35 -21.53
CA ASP A 269 8.45 18.72 -21.85
C ASP A 269 7.13 19.14 -21.18
N LYS A 270 7.18 20.16 -20.31
CA LYS A 270 6.02 20.69 -19.58
C LYS A 270 4.94 21.27 -20.50
N ASP A 271 5.32 21.75 -21.70
CA ASP A 271 4.38 22.33 -22.66
C ASP A 271 3.50 21.26 -23.32
N LYS A 272 3.86 19.98 -23.18
CA LYS A 272 3.05 18.83 -23.60
C LYS A 272 2.02 18.37 -22.56
N LEU A 273 1.97 19.00 -21.38
CA LEU A 273 1.10 18.55 -20.30
C LEU A 273 -0.38 18.60 -20.67
N GLU A 274 -0.84 19.70 -21.28
CA GLU A 274 -2.25 19.86 -21.67
C GLU A 274 -2.67 18.81 -22.69
N GLU A 275 -1.94 18.66 -23.77
CA GLU A 275 -2.18 17.67 -24.82
C GLU A 275 -2.20 16.24 -24.24
N SER A 276 -1.30 15.94 -23.32
CA SER A 276 -1.20 14.61 -22.69
C SER A 276 -2.36 14.32 -21.74
N ILE A 277 -2.88 15.32 -21.03
CA ILE A 277 -4.09 15.18 -20.21
C ILE A 277 -5.32 14.97 -21.11
N ASP A 278 -5.47 15.74 -22.19
CA ASP A 278 -6.58 15.55 -23.14
C ASP A 278 -6.54 14.15 -23.78
N TYR A 279 -5.35 13.70 -24.17
CA TYR A 279 -5.16 12.33 -24.67
C TYR A 279 -5.54 11.28 -23.62
N ALA A 280 -5.09 11.46 -22.37
CA ALA A 280 -5.46 10.58 -21.28
C ALA A 280 -6.97 10.53 -21.05
N LEU A 281 -7.64 11.69 -21.05
CA LEU A 281 -9.10 11.82 -20.88
C LEU A 281 -9.89 11.21 -22.04
N SER A 282 -9.30 11.03 -23.22
CA SER A 282 -9.94 10.32 -24.33
C SER A 282 -9.98 8.80 -24.11
N TYR A 283 -9.34 8.30 -23.06
CA TYR A 283 -9.26 6.88 -22.73
C TYR A 283 -8.85 6.00 -23.93
N PRO A 284 -7.68 6.22 -24.53
CA PRO A 284 -7.26 5.51 -25.74
C PRO A 284 -7.21 4.00 -25.49
N LYS A 285 -7.83 3.24 -26.39
CA LYS A 285 -8.00 1.78 -26.22
C LYS A 285 -6.67 1.06 -25.99
N GLU A 286 -5.63 1.40 -26.74
CA GLU A 286 -4.30 0.79 -26.59
C GLU A 286 -3.71 1.04 -25.20
N LEU A 287 -3.84 2.25 -24.66
CA LEU A 287 -3.37 2.58 -23.30
C LEU A 287 -4.16 1.80 -22.25
N GLN A 288 -5.49 1.72 -22.42
CA GLN A 288 -6.36 0.97 -21.52
C GLN A 288 -6.02 -0.53 -21.47
N GLU A 289 -5.74 -1.14 -22.63
CA GLU A 289 -5.31 -2.53 -22.71
C GLU A 289 -3.99 -2.76 -21.97
N LYS A 290 -3.02 -1.85 -22.09
CA LYS A 290 -1.75 -1.90 -21.34
C LYS A 290 -1.93 -1.72 -19.84
N ILE A 291 -2.80 -0.78 -19.42
CA ILE A 291 -3.14 -0.60 -18.01
C ILE A 291 -3.82 -1.86 -17.47
N GLN A 292 -4.78 -2.43 -18.20
CA GLN A 292 -5.46 -3.66 -17.78
C GLN A 292 -4.49 -4.83 -17.65
N PHE A 293 -3.58 -5.01 -18.60
CA PHE A 293 -2.53 -6.04 -18.51
C PHE A 293 -1.66 -5.85 -17.27
N PHE A 294 -1.31 -4.60 -16.94
CA PHE A 294 -0.57 -4.28 -15.73
C PHE A 294 -1.37 -4.63 -14.46
N ILE A 295 -2.67 -4.31 -14.41
CA ILE A 295 -3.58 -4.65 -13.30
C ILE A 295 -3.67 -6.17 -13.12
N ASP A 296 -3.93 -6.91 -14.20
CA ASP A 296 -4.09 -8.37 -14.17
C ASP A 296 -2.84 -9.08 -13.62
N ASN A 297 -1.66 -8.51 -13.87
CA ASN A 297 -0.40 -9.06 -13.36
C ASN A 297 -0.05 -8.58 -11.95
N THR A 298 -0.51 -7.39 -11.52
CA THR A 298 -0.09 -6.75 -10.27
C THR A 298 -1.12 -6.92 -9.15
N HIS A 299 -2.41 -6.69 -9.44
CA HIS A 299 -3.51 -6.80 -8.48
C HIS A 299 -4.83 -7.02 -9.22
N PRO A 300 -5.17 -8.26 -9.62
CA PRO A 300 -6.35 -8.55 -10.46
C PRO A 300 -7.70 -8.45 -9.72
N TYR A 301 -7.69 -8.07 -8.46
CA TYR A 301 -8.90 -7.98 -7.61
C TYR A 301 -9.35 -6.53 -7.49
N VAL A 302 -10.50 -6.21 -8.08
CA VAL A 302 -11.10 -4.87 -8.08
C VAL A 302 -12.43 -4.83 -7.32
N ASP A 303 -12.63 -5.78 -6.39
CA ASP A 303 -13.90 -6.00 -5.69
C ASP A 303 -13.89 -5.57 -4.22
N GLY A 304 -12.79 -4.98 -3.72
CA GLY A 304 -12.66 -4.53 -2.34
C GLY A 304 -12.69 -5.66 -1.30
N LYS A 305 -12.34 -6.90 -1.68
CA LYS A 305 -12.45 -8.08 -0.81
C LYS A 305 -11.10 -8.77 -0.51
N SER A 306 -10.00 -8.06 -0.66
CA SER A 306 -8.67 -8.63 -0.35
C SER A 306 -8.54 -9.03 1.11
N SER A 307 -9.08 -8.24 2.04
CA SER A 307 -9.11 -8.55 3.46
C SER A 307 -9.83 -9.87 3.75
N LEU A 308 -10.96 -10.13 3.09
CA LEU A 308 -11.70 -11.39 3.25
C LEU A 308 -10.89 -12.59 2.74
N ARG A 309 -10.17 -12.42 1.61
CA ARG A 309 -9.28 -13.48 1.07
C ARG A 309 -8.10 -13.76 1.99
N VAL A 310 -7.52 -12.71 2.60
CA VAL A 310 -6.44 -12.85 3.59
C VAL A 310 -6.92 -13.63 4.81
N LEU A 311 -8.13 -13.34 5.32
CA LEU A 311 -8.71 -14.07 6.44
C LEU A 311 -9.00 -15.53 6.07
N ALA A 312 -9.57 -15.80 4.89
CA ALA A 312 -9.82 -17.16 4.42
C ALA A 312 -8.52 -17.95 4.30
N ALA A 313 -7.45 -17.35 3.75
CA ALA A 313 -6.15 -18.00 3.65
C ALA A 313 -5.51 -18.31 5.02
N ALA A 314 -5.70 -17.44 6.02
CA ALA A 314 -5.26 -17.68 7.38
C ALA A 314 -6.10 -18.80 8.05
N ASP A 315 -7.41 -18.85 7.80
CA ASP A 315 -8.29 -19.90 8.31
C ASP A 315 -7.93 -21.27 7.73
N GLU A 316 -7.59 -21.38 6.43
CA GLU A 316 -7.09 -22.62 5.82
C GLU A 316 -5.89 -23.18 6.62
N LEU A 317 -4.90 -22.33 6.94
CA LEU A 317 -3.76 -22.76 7.75
C LEU A 317 -4.14 -23.17 9.17
N LEU A 318 -5.05 -22.46 9.82
CA LEU A 318 -5.53 -22.79 11.17
C LEU A 318 -6.26 -24.15 11.20
N ASN A 319 -6.95 -24.49 10.12
CA ASN A 319 -7.67 -25.76 9.96
C ASN A 319 -6.74 -26.92 9.55
N GLY A 320 -5.44 -26.67 9.39
CA GLY A 320 -4.47 -27.69 8.98
C GLY A 320 -4.37 -27.90 7.47
N GLU A 321 -4.97 -27.01 6.67
CA GLU A 321 -4.91 -27.05 5.23
C GLU A 321 -3.66 -26.29 4.71
N ASN A 322 -3.10 -26.76 3.60
CA ASN A 322 -1.95 -26.09 2.94
C ASN A 322 -0.78 -25.80 3.88
N LEU A 323 -0.54 -26.65 4.87
CA LEU A 323 0.55 -26.48 5.83
C LEU A 323 1.92 -26.55 5.15
N PRO A 324 2.90 -25.73 5.61
CA PRO A 324 4.28 -25.87 5.22
C PRO A 324 4.83 -27.26 5.54
N LYS A 325 5.70 -27.77 4.67
CA LYS A 325 6.28 -29.12 4.82
C LYS A 325 7.41 -29.18 5.85
N LYS A 326 8.03 -28.04 6.17
CA LYS A 326 9.12 -27.93 7.12
C LYS A 326 8.83 -26.88 8.18
N ALA A 327 9.47 -27.02 9.33
CA ALA A 327 9.49 -25.97 10.34
C ALA A 327 10.29 -24.74 9.87
N LYS A 328 9.93 -23.57 10.37
CA LYS A 328 10.72 -22.34 10.14
C LYS A 328 12.14 -22.49 10.67
N PRO A 329 13.14 -21.86 10.01
CA PRO A 329 14.52 -21.90 10.47
C PRO A 329 14.66 -21.20 11.83
N LEU A 330 15.53 -21.75 12.70
CA LEU A 330 15.89 -21.13 13.96
C LEU A 330 16.71 -19.85 13.70
N ASN A 331 16.07 -18.71 13.76
CA ASN A 331 16.73 -17.41 13.57
C ASN A 331 17.36 -16.91 14.89
N VAL A 332 18.30 -17.67 15.47
CA VAL A 332 18.83 -17.46 16.83
C VAL A 332 19.33 -16.03 17.04
N LEU A 333 20.20 -15.53 16.14
CA LEU A 333 20.74 -14.17 16.25
C LEU A 333 19.65 -13.10 16.17
N ARG A 334 18.69 -13.28 15.29
CA ARG A 334 17.55 -12.36 15.18
C ARG A 334 16.65 -12.47 16.41
N GLY A 335 16.34 -13.68 16.84
CA GLY A 335 15.56 -13.95 18.06
C GLY A 335 16.18 -13.24 19.27
N PHE A 336 17.50 -13.36 19.47
CA PHE A 336 18.21 -12.66 20.53
C PHE A 336 18.10 -11.13 20.41
N LYS A 337 18.34 -10.56 19.22
CA LYS A 337 18.21 -9.12 18.97
C LYS A 337 16.78 -8.61 19.24
N MET A 338 15.77 -9.38 18.83
CA MET A 338 14.36 -9.02 19.06
C MET A 338 13.98 -9.12 20.53
N ARG A 339 14.46 -10.15 21.27
CA ARG A 339 14.26 -10.26 22.73
C ARG A 339 14.88 -9.08 23.47
N LYS A 340 16.10 -8.68 23.09
CA LYS A 340 16.77 -7.48 23.65
C LYS A 340 15.97 -6.21 23.35
N LYS A 341 15.54 -6.02 22.11
CA LYS A 341 14.77 -4.84 21.68
C LYS A 341 13.43 -4.73 22.40
N LEU A 342 12.71 -5.84 22.55
CA LEU A 342 11.39 -5.90 23.17
C LEU A 342 11.42 -6.21 24.68
N LYS A 343 12.62 -6.27 25.28
CA LYS A 343 12.85 -6.54 26.72
C LYS A 343 12.13 -7.79 27.21
N TYR A 344 12.13 -8.86 26.40
CA TYR A 344 11.45 -10.12 26.67
C TYR A 344 12.42 -11.30 26.69
N TRP A 345 12.67 -11.90 27.89
CA TRP A 345 13.69 -12.92 28.13
C TRP A 345 13.12 -14.25 28.69
N ARG A 346 11.85 -14.47 28.48
CA ARG A 346 11.21 -15.74 28.88
C ARG A 346 11.21 -16.75 27.75
#